data_09789ab3c9f792d1a03fa5d81c411718
#
_entry.id   09789ab3c9f792d1a03fa5d81c411718
#
_cell.length_a   1.000
_cell.length_b   1.000
_cell.length_c   1.000
_cell.angle_alpha   90.00
_cell.angle_beta   90.00
_cell.angle_gamma   90.00
#
_symmetry.space_group_name_H-M   'P 1'
#
loop_
_entity.id
_entity.type
_entity.pdbx_description
1 polymer ?
#
loop_
_entity_poly.entity_id
_entity_poly.type
_entity_poly.pdbx_seq_one_letter_code
_entity_poly.pdbx_strand_id
1 'polypeptide(L)'
;LAAAGAAAVFFLVMGNTQIMDGESAAARLGGSVVNSQYTKGESVFTVDAITLTDGELCIESGERTLDVCVKEGSFGQGLEDILFTDAYGKEIGSTDKGSFSQLGGGYEEVKVSFDEETLVLDLGYQDPLEFYCYDGELYYVDFNGSLLSSIPQPQMKSLESFYHLFTGRGYIWASSLPLLKECLFLGKGIGAFPFYFPQSEVAGMLNVHGSANYCIEIAHSWYVQTAVNGGVIALLCLLGLFLLHLYRGVCLYAVYKGGKPARGRAKDSAQAYCGGMEGGMDEGCALFFGLIAFQIAGIVNNSVVTTAPVFWILFGCSMGYLAGQRSFAAKFVESVSNDSEQKMF
;
A
#
# COMPACT_ATOMS: atom_id res chain seq x y z
N LEU A 1 -11.23 -30.04 -7.35
CA LEU A 1 -12.16 -29.12 -6.67
C LEU A 1 -11.41 -28.14 -5.78
N ALA A 2 -10.49 -28.57 -4.89
CA ALA A 2 -9.73 -27.66 -4.03
C ALA A 2 -8.88 -26.63 -4.79
N ALA A 3 -8.20 -27.05 -5.87
CA ALA A 3 -7.43 -26.16 -6.73
C ALA A 3 -8.33 -25.16 -7.50
N ALA A 4 -9.52 -25.60 -7.91
CA ALA A 4 -10.52 -24.74 -8.56
C ALA A 4 -11.13 -23.74 -7.58
N GLY A 5 -11.38 -24.16 -6.33
CA GLY A 5 -11.84 -23.25 -5.27
C GLY A 5 -10.80 -22.20 -4.88
N ALA A 6 -9.53 -22.59 -4.73
CA ALA A 6 -8.43 -21.66 -4.48
C ALA A 6 -8.22 -20.69 -5.66
N ALA A 7 -8.32 -21.17 -6.89
CA ALA A 7 -8.26 -20.35 -8.09
C ALA A 7 -9.45 -19.39 -8.17
N ALA A 8 -10.68 -19.83 -7.86
CA ALA A 8 -11.86 -18.98 -7.85
C ALA A 8 -11.78 -17.88 -6.77
N VAL A 9 -11.29 -18.20 -5.57
CA VAL A 9 -11.05 -17.20 -4.51
C VAL A 9 -9.92 -16.25 -4.92
N PHE A 10 -8.85 -16.76 -5.52
CA PHE A 10 -7.77 -15.95 -6.06
C PHE A 10 -8.28 -15.01 -7.17
N PHE A 11 -9.10 -15.50 -8.11
CA PHE A 11 -9.73 -14.67 -9.15
C PHE A 11 -10.75 -13.69 -8.59
N LEU A 12 -11.54 -14.04 -7.57
CA LEU A 12 -12.46 -13.11 -6.90
C LEU A 12 -11.73 -12.01 -6.13
N VAL A 13 -10.61 -12.33 -5.51
CA VAL A 13 -9.77 -11.37 -4.79
C VAL A 13 -9.00 -10.48 -5.76
N MET A 14 -8.51 -11.05 -6.88
CA MET A 14 -7.75 -10.32 -7.89
C MET A 14 -8.67 -9.63 -8.92
N GLY A 15 -9.86 -10.15 -9.16
CA GLY A 15 -10.82 -9.59 -10.13
C GLY A 15 -11.50 -8.29 -9.67
N ASN A 16 -11.27 -7.86 -8.43
CA ASN A 16 -11.71 -6.55 -7.95
C ASN A 16 -10.61 -5.46 -8.08
N THR A 17 -9.43 -5.83 -8.54
CA THR A 17 -8.51 -4.88 -9.14
C THR A 17 -8.98 -4.71 -10.58
N GLN A 18 -9.28 -3.48 -11.00
CA GLN A 18 -9.72 -3.14 -12.35
C GLN A 18 -9.01 -4.04 -13.37
N ILE A 19 -9.80 -4.69 -14.24
CA ILE A 19 -9.30 -5.51 -15.34
C ILE A 19 -8.37 -4.62 -16.15
N MET A 20 -7.09 -4.86 -16.00
CA MET A 20 -6.05 -4.13 -16.71
C MET A 20 -5.57 -5.03 -17.84
N ASP A 21 -5.45 -4.44 -19.02
CA ASP A 21 -4.96 -5.11 -20.21
C ASP A 21 -3.69 -5.91 -19.94
N GLY A 22 -3.60 -7.13 -20.52
CA GLY A 22 -2.57 -8.10 -20.17
C GLY A 22 -1.10 -7.68 -20.37
N GLU A 23 -0.84 -6.65 -21.18
CA GLU A 23 0.50 -6.05 -21.34
C GLU A 23 0.99 -5.28 -20.10
N SER A 24 0.07 -4.76 -19.30
CA SER A 24 0.42 -3.98 -18.10
C SER A 24 0.79 -4.83 -16.88
N ALA A 25 0.36 -6.08 -16.81
CA ALA A 25 0.61 -6.96 -15.65
C ALA A 25 2.07 -7.43 -15.57
N ALA A 26 2.70 -7.76 -16.70
CA ALA A 26 4.09 -8.21 -16.75
C ALA A 26 5.09 -7.08 -16.51
N ALA A 27 4.81 -5.87 -16.98
CA ALA A 27 5.64 -4.69 -16.76
C ALA A 27 5.64 -4.24 -15.29
N ARG A 28 4.58 -4.55 -14.53
CA ARG A 28 4.39 -4.11 -13.13
C ARG A 28 5.04 -4.99 -12.09
N LEU A 29 5.37 -6.22 -12.43
CA LEU A 29 6.13 -7.12 -11.55
C LEU A 29 7.63 -6.85 -11.60
N GLY A 30 8.10 -6.10 -12.59
CA GLY A 30 9.53 -5.90 -12.89
C GLY A 30 10.11 -4.52 -12.56
N GLY A 31 9.54 -3.77 -11.63
CA GLY A 31 10.17 -2.54 -11.09
C GLY A 31 10.63 -1.56 -12.19
N SER A 32 9.86 -0.63 -12.53
CA SER A 32 10.05 0.67 -13.18
C SER A 32 8.84 1.07 -14.01
N VAL A 33 7.70 1.19 -13.36
CA VAL A 33 6.48 1.63 -14.04
C VAL A 33 6.39 3.15 -14.13
N VAL A 34 7.13 3.86 -13.29
CA VAL A 34 7.11 5.33 -13.29
C VAL A 34 7.61 5.91 -14.61
N ASN A 35 8.56 5.26 -15.27
CA ASN A 35 9.14 5.79 -16.51
C ASN A 35 8.41 5.41 -17.81
N SER A 36 7.50 4.46 -17.83
CA SER A 36 6.93 4.01 -19.10
C SER A 36 5.71 4.80 -19.60
N GLN A 37 5.03 5.53 -18.74
CA GLN A 37 3.92 6.39 -19.14
C GLN A 37 4.36 7.81 -19.52
N TYR A 38 5.48 8.29 -18.99
CA TYR A 38 5.99 9.64 -19.21
C TYR A 38 6.95 9.77 -20.39
N THR A 39 7.53 8.67 -20.87
CA THR A 39 8.63 8.67 -21.85
C THR A 39 8.20 8.68 -23.30
N LYS A 40 7.03 9.21 -23.66
CA LYS A 40 6.72 9.45 -25.06
C LYS A 40 7.07 10.89 -25.49
N GLY A 41 8.33 11.31 -25.29
CA GLY A 41 8.91 12.40 -26.06
C GLY A 41 9.44 13.61 -25.29
N GLU A 42 9.27 13.73 -23.99
CA GLU A 42 9.82 14.84 -23.20
C GLU A 42 10.72 14.32 -22.07
N SER A 43 11.86 14.97 -21.84
CA SER A 43 12.73 14.70 -20.69
C SER A 43 12.06 15.21 -19.42
N VAL A 44 12.10 14.40 -18.33
CA VAL A 44 11.57 14.76 -17.03
C VAL A 44 12.70 15.31 -16.17
N PHE A 45 12.49 16.44 -15.51
CA PHE A 45 13.34 16.94 -14.45
C PHE A 45 13.00 16.19 -13.16
N THR A 46 13.79 15.15 -12.83
CA THR A 46 13.52 14.32 -11.66
C THR A 46 13.70 15.11 -10.36
N VAL A 47 12.81 14.89 -9.37
CA VAL A 47 12.83 15.59 -8.09
C VAL A 47 13.35 14.66 -7.01
N ASP A 48 14.59 14.83 -6.57
CA ASP A 48 15.15 14.06 -5.46
C ASP A 48 14.77 14.66 -4.10
N ALA A 49 14.70 16.00 -4.04
CA ALA A 49 14.17 16.72 -2.90
C ALA A 49 13.53 18.03 -3.37
N ILE A 50 12.53 18.48 -2.65
CA ILE A 50 11.89 19.78 -2.86
C ILE A 50 11.62 20.42 -1.51
N THR A 51 12.10 21.63 -1.33
CA THR A 51 11.93 22.40 -0.08
C THR A 51 11.36 23.77 -0.40
N LEU A 52 10.47 24.22 0.44
CA LEU A 52 9.97 25.59 0.43
C LEU A 52 10.17 26.15 1.84
N THR A 53 10.94 27.21 1.95
CA THR A 53 11.29 27.84 3.25
C THR A 53 11.38 29.34 3.04
N ASP A 54 10.68 30.09 3.87
CA ASP A 54 10.66 31.57 3.84
C ASP A 54 10.34 32.14 2.44
N GLY A 55 9.41 31.47 1.71
CA GLY A 55 8.99 31.87 0.37
C GLY A 55 9.97 31.52 -0.75
N GLU A 56 11.07 30.84 -0.44
CA GLU A 56 12.06 30.37 -1.42
C GLU A 56 11.89 28.87 -1.67
N LEU A 57 11.76 28.49 -2.94
CA LEU A 57 11.64 27.12 -3.40
C LEU A 57 13.00 26.60 -3.88
N CYS A 58 13.43 25.45 -3.37
CA CYS A 58 14.63 24.75 -3.83
C CYS A 58 14.24 23.34 -4.28
N ILE A 59 14.62 22.97 -5.51
CA ILE A 59 14.39 21.65 -6.10
C ILE A 59 15.73 21.02 -6.45
N GLU A 60 16.02 19.86 -5.86
CA GLU A 60 17.25 19.09 -6.12
C GLU A 60 16.97 17.97 -7.12
N SER A 61 17.87 17.81 -8.12
CA SER A 61 17.82 16.76 -9.14
C SER A 61 19.22 16.28 -9.46
N GLY A 62 19.64 15.17 -8.84
CA GLY A 62 21.02 14.67 -8.95
C GLY A 62 22.03 15.69 -8.44
N GLU A 63 22.89 16.16 -9.34
CA GLU A 63 23.90 17.21 -9.04
C GLU A 63 23.38 18.64 -9.36
N ARG A 64 22.16 18.77 -9.86
CA ARG A 64 21.55 20.06 -10.22
C ARG A 64 20.61 20.52 -9.12
N THR A 65 20.58 21.83 -8.89
CA THR A 65 19.63 22.48 -8.00
C THR A 65 18.97 23.63 -8.75
N LEU A 66 17.67 23.72 -8.65
CA LEU A 66 16.89 24.84 -9.16
C LEU A 66 16.30 25.59 -7.98
N ASP A 67 16.80 26.79 -7.74
CA ASP A 67 16.26 27.70 -6.73
C ASP A 67 15.33 28.71 -7.41
N VAL A 68 14.16 28.93 -6.80
CA VAL A 68 13.12 29.82 -7.33
C VAL A 68 12.63 30.73 -6.20
N CYS A 69 12.68 32.01 -6.43
CA CYS A 69 12.21 33.00 -5.46
C CYS A 69 11.62 34.24 -6.19
N VAL A 70 10.86 35.03 -5.46
CA VAL A 70 10.40 36.34 -5.94
C VAL A 70 11.57 37.32 -5.82
N LYS A 71 11.79 38.15 -6.85
CA LYS A 71 12.86 39.17 -6.83
C LYS A 71 12.66 40.19 -5.73
N GLU A 72 13.74 40.57 -5.10
CA GLU A 72 13.73 41.54 -3.99
C GLU A 72 13.07 42.87 -4.44
N GLY A 73 12.06 43.29 -3.71
CA GLY A 73 11.30 44.52 -3.98
C GLY A 73 10.19 44.38 -5.02
N SER A 74 9.91 43.18 -5.53
CA SER A 74 8.74 42.91 -6.35
C SER A 74 7.66 42.15 -5.58
N PHE A 75 6.47 42.09 -6.11
CA PHE A 75 5.31 41.46 -5.48
C PHE A 75 4.93 40.11 -6.11
N GLY A 76 5.70 39.65 -7.12
CA GLY A 76 5.39 38.41 -7.83
C GLY A 76 4.12 38.51 -8.67
N GLN A 77 4.00 39.56 -9.49
CA GLN A 77 2.84 39.79 -10.36
C GLN A 77 3.02 39.30 -11.80
N GLY A 78 4.19 38.77 -12.12
CA GLY A 78 4.52 38.23 -13.43
C GLY A 78 5.77 37.37 -13.38
N LEU A 79 6.02 36.67 -14.50
CA LEU A 79 7.21 35.81 -14.61
C LEU A 79 8.52 36.60 -14.51
N GLU A 80 8.51 37.88 -14.89
CA GLU A 80 9.64 38.79 -14.76
C GLU A 80 10.04 39.10 -13.34
N ASP A 81 9.11 38.91 -12.39
CA ASP A 81 9.34 39.07 -10.96
C ASP A 81 9.94 37.82 -10.30
N ILE A 82 9.96 36.68 -11.02
CA ILE A 82 10.50 35.42 -10.52
C ILE A 82 11.97 35.31 -10.92
N LEU A 83 12.79 34.92 -9.96
CA LEU A 83 14.21 34.63 -10.14
C LEU A 83 14.43 33.13 -10.11
N PHE A 84 15.07 32.60 -11.14
CA PHE A 84 15.51 31.22 -11.22
C PHE A 84 17.03 31.19 -11.14
N THR A 85 17.59 30.42 -10.21
CA THR A 85 19.04 30.31 -10.05
C THR A 85 19.49 28.84 -9.94
N ASP A 86 20.74 28.58 -10.30
CA ASP A 86 21.38 27.29 -10.07
C ASP A 86 22.02 27.20 -8.67
N ALA A 87 22.60 26.05 -8.33
CA ALA A 87 23.29 25.78 -7.06
C ALA A 87 24.39 26.79 -6.71
N TYR A 88 24.87 27.56 -7.68
CA TYR A 88 25.92 28.57 -7.51
C TYR A 88 25.36 30.00 -7.45
N GLY A 89 24.06 30.15 -7.45
CA GLY A 89 23.39 31.46 -7.47
C GLY A 89 23.45 32.16 -8.83
N LYS A 90 23.77 31.42 -9.90
CA LYS A 90 23.79 31.97 -11.25
C LYS A 90 22.37 31.99 -11.81
N GLU A 91 21.93 33.14 -12.28
CA GLU A 91 20.62 33.33 -12.89
C GLU A 91 20.43 32.47 -14.14
N ILE A 92 19.32 31.76 -14.20
CA ILE A 92 18.88 30.94 -15.31
C ILE A 92 17.88 31.74 -16.14
N GLY A 93 18.24 32.05 -17.36
CA GLY A 93 17.34 32.75 -18.30
C GLY A 93 16.24 31.86 -18.80
N SER A 94 15.11 32.46 -19.14
CA SER A 94 13.98 31.77 -19.80
C SER A 94 13.79 32.27 -21.20
N THR A 95 13.28 31.37 -22.06
CA THR A 95 12.93 31.70 -23.45
C THR A 95 11.43 31.53 -23.66
N ASP A 96 10.77 32.58 -24.07
CA ASP A 96 9.32 32.54 -24.35
C ASP A 96 9.02 31.58 -25.50
N LYS A 97 8.05 30.69 -25.31
CA LYS A 97 7.52 29.73 -26.29
C LYS A 97 6.01 29.92 -26.53
N GLY A 98 5.47 31.07 -26.17
CA GLY A 98 4.07 31.44 -26.34
C GLY A 98 3.21 31.13 -25.11
N SER A 99 2.75 29.90 -24.92
CA SER A 99 1.93 29.53 -23.74
C SER A 99 2.74 29.26 -22.49
N PHE A 100 4.05 29.11 -22.61
CA PHE A 100 4.99 28.87 -21.49
C PHE A 100 6.36 29.46 -21.85
N SER A 101 7.19 29.67 -20.82
CA SER A 101 8.62 29.95 -20.99
C SER A 101 9.42 28.71 -20.62
N GLN A 102 10.46 28.41 -21.40
CA GLN A 102 11.36 27.31 -21.18
C GLN A 102 12.65 27.81 -20.53
N LEU A 103 13.08 27.18 -19.42
CA LEU A 103 14.35 27.53 -18.79
C LEU A 103 15.53 27.09 -19.68
N GLY A 104 16.64 27.83 -19.60
CA GLY A 104 17.88 27.53 -20.30
C GLY A 104 18.95 26.97 -19.34
N GLY A 105 20.22 26.98 -19.79
CA GLY A 105 21.37 26.71 -18.91
C GLY A 105 21.47 25.29 -18.34
N GLY A 106 20.89 24.30 -19.02
CA GLY A 106 20.86 22.91 -18.56
C GLY A 106 19.56 22.50 -17.85
N TYR A 107 18.52 23.34 -17.92
CA TYR A 107 17.19 23.11 -17.36
C TYR A 107 16.09 23.16 -18.42
N GLU A 108 16.42 22.77 -19.67
CA GLU A 108 15.53 22.88 -20.83
C GLU A 108 14.30 21.97 -20.71
N GLU A 109 14.30 21.00 -19.82
CA GLU A 109 13.15 20.17 -19.49
C GLU A 109 12.10 20.86 -18.62
N VAL A 110 12.48 21.97 -17.95
CA VAL A 110 11.58 22.73 -17.07
C VAL A 110 10.86 23.82 -17.88
N LYS A 111 9.54 23.76 -17.85
CA LYS A 111 8.67 24.78 -18.45
C LYS A 111 8.01 25.58 -17.33
N VAL A 112 7.91 26.86 -17.51
CA VAL A 112 7.33 27.78 -16.53
C VAL A 112 6.28 28.65 -17.18
N SER A 113 5.18 28.87 -16.48
CA SER A 113 4.19 29.86 -16.85
C SER A 113 3.71 30.60 -15.60
N PHE A 114 3.15 31.76 -15.82
CA PHE A 114 2.62 32.59 -14.74
C PHE A 114 1.22 33.03 -15.15
N ASP A 115 0.24 32.72 -14.33
CA ASP A 115 -1.16 33.08 -14.56
C ASP A 115 -1.77 33.70 -13.32
N GLU A 116 -2.31 34.89 -13.44
CA GLU A 116 -2.82 35.74 -12.38
C GLU A 116 -1.78 35.97 -11.26
N GLU A 117 -1.75 35.19 -10.22
CA GLU A 117 -0.80 35.25 -9.09
C GLU A 117 -0.15 33.89 -8.85
N THR A 118 -0.23 32.97 -9.83
CA THR A 118 0.23 31.59 -9.68
C THR A 118 1.38 31.30 -10.65
N LEU A 119 2.52 30.91 -10.08
CA LEU A 119 3.63 30.32 -10.82
C LEU A 119 3.36 28.84 -11.04
N VAL A 120 3.37 28.40 -12.28
CA VAL A 120 3.19 27.00 -12.67
C VAL A 120 4.52 26.46 -13.16
N LEU A 121 5.02 25.39 -12.51
CA LEU A 121 6.24 24.68 -12.86
C LEU A 121 5.90 23.31 -13.44
N ASP A 122 6.10 23.15 -14.76
CA ASP A 122 6.00 21.85 -15.43
C ASP A 122 7.39 21.21 -15.50
N LEU A 123 7.60 20.19 -14.71
CA LEU A 123 8.84 19.42 -14.61
C LEU A 123 8.82 18.17 -15.52
N GLY A 124 7.79 18.01 -16.36
CA GLY A 124 7.59 16.86 -17.23
C GLY A 124 6.87 15.67 -16.56
N TYR A 125 6.34 15.84 -15.36
CA TYR A 125 5.43 14.87 -14.72
C TYR A 125 4.01 15.01 -15.29
N GLN A 126 3.06 14.20 -14.76
CA GLN A 126 1.67 14.20 -15.24
C GLN A 126 0.98 15.55 -15.01
N ASP A 127 1.21 16.12 -13.83
CA ASP A 127 0.64 17.41 -13.45
C ASP A 127 1.77 18.36 -13.06
N PRO A 128 1.65 19.66 -13.43
CA PRO A 128 2.59 20.67 -12.99
C PRO A 128 2.46 20.94 -11.49
N LEU A 129 3.46 21.58 -10.92
CA LEU A 129 3.41 22.14 -9.58
C LEU A 129 2.95 23.60 -9.64
N GLU A 130 2.08 23.98 -8.73
CA GLU A 130 1.52 25.33 -8.66
C GLU A 130 1.98 26.01 -7.37
N PHE A 131 2.44 27.26 -7.51
CA PHE A 131 2.89 28.10 -6.40
C PHE A 131 2.18 29.44 -6.47
N TYR A 132 1.43 29.73 -5.45
CA TYR A 132 0.78 31.04 -5.31
C TYR A 132 1.78 32.09 -4.82
N CYS A 133 1.85 33.24 -5.48
CA CYS A 133 2.72 34.36 -5.13
C CYS A 133 1.92 35.38 -4.32
N TYR A 134 2.31 35.60 -3.08
CA TYR A 134 1.65 36.58 -2.24
C TYR A 134 2.67 37.34 -1.38
N ASP A 135 2.59 38.64 -1.39
CA ASP A 135 3.47 39.56 -0.63
C ASP A 135 4.97 39.30 -0.81
N GLY A 136 5.38 38.91 -2.02
CA GLY A 136 6.77 38.60 -2.34
C GLY A 136 7.26 37.23 -1.91
N GLU A 137 6.38 36.34 -1.49
CA GLU A 137 6.68 34.97 -1.08
C GLU A 137 5.93 33.94 -1.94
N LEU A 138 6.52 32.75 -2.10
CA LEU A 138 5.90 31.61 -2.75
C LEU A 138 5.19 30.71 -1.72
N TYR A 139 4.01 30.24 -2.06
CA TYR A 139 3.23 29.26 -1.29
C TYR A 139 2.88 28.09 -2.20
N TYR A 140 3.19 26.87 -1.79
CA TYR A 140 2.79 25.70 -2.54
C TYR A 140 1.28 25.46 -2.48
N VAL A 141 0.65 25.26 -3.63
CA VAL A 141 -0.77 24.90 -3.72
C VAL A 141 -0.86 23.38 -3.71
N ASP A 142 -1.39 22.80 -2.63
CA ASP A 142 -1.53 21.36 -2.53
C ASP A 142 -2.74 20.81 -3.32
N PHE A 143 -2.90 19.50 -3.36
CA PHE A 143 -3.95 18.78 -4.11
C PHE A 143 -5.38 19.21 -3.76
N ASN A 144 -5.62 19.84 -2.62
CA ASN A 144 -6.94 20.31 -2.18
C ASN A 144 -7.07 21.86 -2.27
N GLY A 145 -6.08 22.53 -2.83
CA GLY A 145 -6.05 23.99 -2.98
C GLY A 145 -5.62 24.74 -1.73
N SER A 146 -5.03 24.07 -0.74
CA SER A 146 -4.48 24.74 0.44
C SER A 146 -3.12 25.35 0.14
N LEU A 147 -2.87 26.55 0.69
CA LEU A 147 -1.58 27.22 0.57
C LEU A 147 -0.66 26.79 1.70
N LEU A 148 0.49 26.22 1.36
CA LEU A 148 1.50 25.76 2.28
C LEU A 148 2.75 26.64 2.18
N SER A 149 3.23 27.19 3.31
CA SER A 149 4.50 27.92 3.39
C SER A 149 5.73 27.01 3.48
N SER A 150 5.51 25.70 3.58
CA SER A 150 6.59 24.70 3.59
C SER A 150 6.11 23.39 3.01
N ILE A 151 6.98 22.67 2.31
CA ILE A 151 6.72 21.35 1.74
C ILE A 151 7.28 20.28 2.69
N PRO A 152 6.43 19.33 3.18
CA PRO A 152 6.90 18.26 4.03
C PRO A 152 7.93 17.36 3.34
N GLN A 153 8.98 17.01 4.06
CA GLN A 153 10.03 16.11 3.56
C GLN A 153 9.70 14.65 3.89
N PRO A 154 10.16 13.69 3.05
CA PRO A 154 9.97 12.27 3.30
C PRO A 154 10.54 11.84 4.64
N GLN A 155 9.68 11.38 5.56
CA GLN A 155 10.12 10.94 6.89
C GLN A 155 10.89 9.62 6.87
N MET A 156 10.67 8.79 5.83
CA MET A 156 11.24 7.44 5.70
C MET A 156 12.14 7.29 4.46
N LYS A 157 12.97 8.28 4.17
CA LYS A 157 13.94 8.29 3.06
C LYS A 157 14.83 7.02 3.02
N SER A 158 15.12 6.42 4.19
CA SER A 158 15.86 5.16 4.28
C SER A 158 15.15 3.96 3.63
N LEU A 159 13.85 4.04 3.36
CA LEU A 159 13.05 3.02 2.69
C LEU A 159 12.74 3.35 1.23
N GLU A 160 13.37 4.35 0.66
CA GLU A 160 13.14 4.82 -0.71
C GLU A 160 13.27 3.71 -1.75
N SER A 161 14.24 2.79 -1.58
CA SER A 161 14.41 1.61 -2.45
C SER A 161 13.18 0.68 -2.50
N PHE A 162 12.27 0.78 -1.53
CA PHE A 162 11.04 0.00 -1.46
C PHE A 162 9.82 0.73 -2.02
N TYR A 163 9.92 2.03 -2.33
CA TYR A 163 8.78 2.86 -2.72
C TYR A 163 8.04 2.31 -3.95
N HIS A 164 8.77 1.80 -4.93
CA HIS A 164 8.19 1.27 -6.17
C HIS A 164 7.59 -0.14 -6.05
N LEU A 165 7.73 -0.82 -4.90
CA LEU A 165 7.17 -2.16 -4.72
C LEU A 165 5.63 -2.12 -4.88
N PHE A 166 5.11 -3.15 -5.55
CA PHE A 166 3.68 -3.34 -5.77
C PHE A 166 2.97 -2.11 -6.35
N THR A 167 3.58 -1.53 -7.40
CA THR A 167 3.02 -0.35 -8.09
C THR A 167 2.89 0.90 -7.20
N GLY A 168 3.93 1.22 -6.42
CA GLY A 168 3.96 2.39 -5.54
C GLY A 168 3.36 2.17 -4.15
N ARG A 169 2.82 0.99 -3.84
CA ARG A 169 2.30 0.70 -2.48
C ARG A 169 3.38 0.71 -1.42
N GLY A 170 4.63 0.38 -1.78
CA GLY A 170 5.78 0.48 -0.89
C GLY A 170 5.96 1.88 -0.33
N TYR A 171 5.77 2.92 -1.15
CA TYR A 171 5.76 4.32 -0.72
C TYR A 171 4.65 4.58 0.31
N ILE A 172 3.41 4.15 0.01
CA ILE A 172 2.28 4.33 0.92
C ILE A 172 2.54 3.67 2.28
N TRP A 173 3.12 2.46 2.28
CA TRP A 173 3.43 1.76 3.52
C TRP A 173 4.55 2.42 4.30
N ALA A 174 5.64 2.82 3.62
CA ALA A 174 6.76 3.52 4.25
C ALA A 174 6.30 4.84 4.88
N SER A 175 5.56 5.67 4.13
CA SER A 175 5.04 6.96 4.62
C SER A 175 3.94 6.80 5.68
N SER A 176 3.33 5.61 5.82
CA SER A 176 2.40 5.30 6.89
C SER A 176 3.07 4.86 8.20
N LEU A 177 4.34 4.40 8.17
CA LEU A 177 5.01 3.90 9.39
C LEU A 177 5.12 4.93 10.52
N PRO A 178 5.43 6.22 10.25
CA PRO A 178 5.44 7.23 11.30
C PRO A 178 4.10 7.38 12.01
N LEU A 179 2.98 7.24 11.30
CA LEU A 179 1.64 7.32 11.87
C LEU A 179 1.37 6.22 12.91
N LEU A 180 2.01 5.06 12.77
CA LEU A 180 1.83 3.95 13.71
C LEU A 180 2.33 4.28 15.12
N LYS A 181 3.29 5.20 15.26
CA LYS A 181 3.76 5.68 16.57
C LYS A 181 2.64 6.40 17.33
N GLU A 182 1.79 7.12 16.61
CA GLU A 182 0.64 7.82 17.17
C GLU A 182 -0.57 6.89 17.39
N CYS A 183 -0.60 5.75 16.71
CA CYS A 183 -1.68 4.77 16.70
C CYS A 183 -1.39 3.54 17.58
N LEU A 184 -0.51 3.62 18.59
CA LEU A 184 -0.12 2.45 19.39
C LEU A 184 -1.32 1.78 20.10
N PHE A 185 -2.17 2.57 20.74
CA PHE A 185 -3.32 2.08 21.51
C PHE A 185 -4.63 2.24 20.75
N LEU A 186 -4.90 3.44 20.27
CA LEU A 186 -6.10 3.80 19.52
C LEU A 186 -5.69 4.27 18.13
N GLY A 187 -6.44 3.82 17.12
CA GLY A 187 -6.28 4.31 15.77
C GLY A 187 -6.91 5.68 15.55
N LYS A 188 -6.77 6.19 14.34
CA LYS A 188 -7.34 7.48 13.91
C LYS A 188 -8.83 7.37 13.55
N GLY A 189 -9.39 6.17 13.47
CA GLY A 189 -10.76 5.90 13.07
C GLY A 189 -10.91 5.35 11.66
N ILE A 190 -12.08 4.75 11.40
CA ILE A 190 -12.39 4.18 10.09
C ILE A 190 -12.59 5.33 9.09
N GLY A 191 -11.92 5.25 7.93
CA GLY A 191 -11.96 6.27 6.88
C GLY A 191 -11.10 7.51 7.15
N ALA A 192 -10.36 7.55 8.26
CA ALA A 192 -9.52 8.69 8.61
C ALA A 192 -8.16 8.70 7.90
N PHE A 193 -7.78 7.63 7.22
CA PHE A 193 -6.47 7.48 6.58
C PHE A 193 -6.04 8.67 5.70
N PRO A 194 -6.89 9.19 4.77
CA PRO A 194 -6.49 10.28 3.89
C PRO A 194 -6.17 11.59 4.63
N PHE A 195 -6.75 11.80 5.81
CA PHE A 195 -6.53 13.01 6.60
C PHE A 195 -5.23 12.99 7.42
N TYR A 196 -4.64 11.82 7.61
CA TYR A 196 -3.42 11.65 8.41
C TYR A 196 -2.22 11.22 7.58
N PHE A 197 -2.45 10.68 6.39
CA PHE A 197 -1.38 10.37 5.44
C PHE A 197 -0.70 11.67 4.99
N PRO A 198 0.64 11.73 4.83
CA PRO A 198 1.34 12.93 4.42
C PRO A 198 1.14 13.21 2.92
N GLN A 199 -0.05 13.71 2.57
CA GLN A 199 -0.48 13.95 1.18
C GLN A 199 0.39 14.99 0.45
N SER A 200 0.96 15.94 1.20
CA SER A 200 1.73 17.05 0.63
C SER A 200 3.24 16.77 0.54
N GLU A 201 3.66 15.51 0.65
CA GLU A 201 5.03 15.08 0.39
C GLU A 201 5.28 14.97 -1.12
N VAL A 202 5.67 16.08 -1.72
CA VAL A 202 5.70 16.26 -3.19
C VAL A 202 6.71 15.33 -3.86
N ALA A 203 7.95 15.23 -3.37
CA ALA A 203 9.01 14.47 -4.03
C ALA A 203 8.66 12.97 -4.17
N GLY A 204 8.19 12.33 -3.09
CA GLY A 204 7.77 10.94 -3.12
C GLY A 204 6.55 10.71 -4.01
N MET A 205 5.57 11.63 -3.98
CA MET A 205 4.37 11.56 -4.82
C MET A 205 4.72 11.66 -6.30
N LEU A 206 5.54 12.64 -6.71
CA LEU A 206 5.99 12.79 -8.09
C LEU A 206 6.74 11.55 -8.57
N ASN A 207 7.72 11.07 -7.80
CA ASN A 207 8.58 9.97 -8.22
C ASN A 207 7.87 8.61 -8.27
N VAL A 208 6.84 8.41 -7.46
CA VAL A 208 6.14 7.11 -7.38
C VAL A 208 4.85 7.10 -8.18
N HIS A 209 4.07 8.18 -8.12
CA HIS A 209 2.75 8.26 -8.75
C HIS A 209 2.74 9.17 -10.00
N GLY A 210 3.80 9.96 -10.19
CA GLY A 210 3.93 10.88 -11.32
C GLY A 210 3.08 12.15 -11.22
N SER A 211 2.44 12.37 -10.08
CA SER A 211 1.60 13.53 -9.79
C SER A 211 1.63 13.85 -8.31
N ALA A 212 1.72 15.13 -7.97
CA ALA A 212 1.52 15.62 -6.61
C ALA A 212 0.03 15.93 -6.32
N ASN A 213 -0.81 16.00 -7.36
CA ASN A 213 -2.25 16.25 -7.27
C ASN A 213 -3.07 14.96 -7.09
N TYR A 214 -2.51 13.97 -6.42
CA TYR A 214 -3.13 12.66 -6.19
C TYR A 214 -3.40 12.44 -4.71
N CYS A 215 -4.66 12.20 -4.34
CA CYS A 215 -5.03 11.89 -2.96
C CYS A 215 -4.93 10.39 -2.69
N ILE A 216 -4.10 10.01 -1.74
CA ILE A 216 -3.99 8.63 -1.26
C ILE A 216 -5.07 8.37 -0.20
N GLU A 217 -6.14 7.70 -0.58
CA GLU A 217 -7.31 7.46 0.27
C GLU A 217 -7.16 6.26 1.21
N ILE A 218 -6.35 5.27 0.83
CA ILE A 218 -6.26 3.99 1.52
C ILE A 218 -4.83 3.45 1.50
N ALA A 219 -4.48 2.65 2.52
CA ALA A 219 -3.13 2.08 2.66
C ALA A 219 -2.80 0.96 1.66
N HIS A 220 -3.75 0.45 0.88
CA HIS A 220 -3.58 -0.71 0.01
C HIS A 220 -2.94 -1.93 0.70
N SER A 221 -3.16 -2.05 2.02
CA SER A 221 -2.80 -3.18 2.86
C SER A 221 -3.80 -3.28 3.99
N TRP A 222 -4.47 -4.42 4.11
CA TRP A 222 -5.43 -4.65 5.20
C TRP A 222 -4.79 -4.46 6.57
N TYR A 223 -3.54 -4.88 6.72
CA TYR A 223 -2.81 -4.80 7.99
C TYR A 223 -2.44 -3.37 8.35
N VAL A 224 -1.87 -2.61 7.41
CA VAL A 224 -1.54 -1.19 7.62
C VAL A 224 -2.82 -0.39 7.86
N GLN A 225 -3.85 -0.62 7.06
CA GLN A 225 -5.15 0.04 7.24
C GLN A 225 -5.77 -0.25 8.61
N THR A 226 -5.68 -1.51 9.09
CA THR A 226 -6.18 -1.88 10.42
C THR A 226 -5.38 -1.19 11.52
N ALA A 227 -4.06 -1.09 11.38
CA ALA A 227 -3.21 -0.43 12.35
C ALA A 227 -3.49 1.07 12.45
N VAL A 228 -3.69 1.76 11.31
CA VAL A 228 -4.02 3.18 11.31
C VAL A 228 -5.45 3.43 11.80
N ASN A 229 -6.42 2.65 11.36
CA ASN A 229 -7.83 2.85 11.72
C ASN A 229 -8.14 2.45 13.17
N GLY A 230 -7.64 1.31 13.62
CA GLY A 230 -8.00 0.71 14.92
C GLY A 230 -6.88 0.71 15.96
N GLY A 231 -5.66 1.05 15.56
CA GLY A 231 -4.46 1.02 16.40
C GLY A 231 -3.66 -0.28 16.26
N VAL A 232 -2.43 -0.24 16.73
CA VAL A 232 -1.49 -1.39 16.68
C VAL A 232 -2.03 -2.56 17.50
N ILE A 233 -2.74 -2.30 18.61
CA ILE A 233 -3.38 -3.36 19.40
C ILE A 233 -4.44 -4.11 18.57
N ALA A 234 -5.25 -3.39 17.80
CA ALA A 234 -6.24 -4.01 16.91
C ALA A 234 -5.56 -4.87 15.82
N LEU A 235 -4.46 -4.40 15.26
CA LEU A 235 -3.64 -5.19 14.34
C LEU A 235 -3.10 -6.47 15.01
N LEU A 236 -2.57 -6.38 16.23
CA LEU A 236 -2.05 -7.55 16.97
C LEU A 236 -3.16 -8.56 17.28
N CYS A 237 -4.36 -8.10 17.61
CA CYS A 237 -5.53 -8.97 17.80
C CYS A 237 -5.91 -9.67 16.47
N LEU A 238 -5.94 -8.95 15.36
CA LEU A 238 -6.21 -9.51 14.03
C LEU A 238 -5.17 -10.58 13.67
N LEU A 239 -3.89 -10.27 13.81
CA LEU A 239 -2.79 -11.21 13.57
C LEU A 239 -2.87 -12.43 14.51
N GLY A 240 -3.21 -12.21 15.76
CA GLY A 240 -3.43 -13.29 16.73
C GLY A 240 -4.54 -14.26 16.31
N LEU A 241 -5.67 -13.73 15.78
CA LEU A 241 -6.75 -14.55 15.23
C LEU A 241 -6.28 -15.34 14.00
N PHE A 242 -5.54 -14.73 13.11
CA PHE A 242 -5.02 -15.38 11.91
C PHE A 242 -3.99 -16.46 12.24
N LEU A 243 -3.08 -16.18 13.16
CA LEU A 243 -2.10 -17.16 13.66
C LEU A 243 -2.78 -18.32 14.38
N LEU A 244 -3.83 -18.06 15.16
CA LEU A 244 -4.62 -19.12 15.81
C LEU A 244 -5.32 -20.01 14.76
N HIS A 245 -5.90 -19.43 13.72
CA HIS A 245 -6.50 -20.16 12.61
C HIS A 245 -5.47 -21.03 11.90
N LEU A 246 -4.32 -20.46 11.53
CA LEU A 246 -3.21 -21.16 10.90
C LEU A 246 -2.71 -22.32 11.80
N TYR A 247 -2.44 -22.06 13.06
CA TYR A 247 -1.99 -23.06 14.02
C TYR A 247 -2.97 -24.23 14.14
N ARG A 248 -4.27 -23.94 14.30
CA ARG A 248 -5.31 -24.98 14.43
C ARG A 248 -5.42 -25.83 13.16
N GLY A 249 -5.40 -25.20 11.99
CA GLY A 249 -5.45 -25.91 10.72
C GLY A 249 -4.23 -26.78 10.48
N VAL A 250 -3.02 -26.24 10.68
CA VAL A 250 -1.77 -27.02 10.57
C VAL A 250 -1.77 -28.21 11.53
N CYS A 251 -2.15 -28.02 12.79
CA CYS A 251 -2.22 -29.12 13.75
C CYS A 251 -3.21 -30.20 13.30
N LEU A 252 -4.39 -29.83 12.78
CA LEU A 252 -5.38 -30.81 12.33
C LEU A 252 -4.87 -31.60 11.11
N TYR A 253 -4.41 -30.89 10.07
CA TYR A 253 -4.04 -31.52 8.80
C TYR A 253 -2.68 -32.22 8.86
N ALA A 254 -1.73 -31.79 9.70
CA ALA A 254 -0.46 -32.49 9.91
C ALA A 254 -0.66 -33.83 10.62
N VAL A 255 -1.55 -33.87 11.62
CA VAL A 255 -1.87 -35.10 12.35
C VAL A 255 -2.60 -36.14 11.46
N TYR A 256 -3.52 -35.61 10.60
CA TYR A 256 -4.26 -36.48 9.66
C TYR A 256 -3.35 -37.20 8.66
N LYS A 257 -2.32 -36.55 8.13
CA LYS A 257 -1.34 -37.19 7.22
C LYS A 257 -0.43 -38.20 7.91
N GLY A 258 -0.27 -38.15 9.23
CA GLY A 258 0.62 -39.02 10.01
C GLY A 258 -0.02 -40.33 10.48
N GLY A 259 -1.33 -40.46 10.44
CA GLY A 259 -2.06 -41.60 10.94
C GLY A 259 -2.11 -42.80 9.99
N LYS A 260 -1.11 -43.70 10.02
CA LYS A 260 -1.31 -45.06 9.53
C LYS A 260 -2.32 -45.74 10.43
N PRO A 261 -3.39 -46.38 9.90
CA PRO A 261 -4.37 -47.06 10.75
C PRO A 261 -3.69 -48.14 11.56
N ALA A 262 -3.89 -48.11 12.88
CA ALA A 262 -3.41 -49.13 13.79
C ALA A 262 -3.89 -50.52 13.33
N ARG A 263 -2.97 -51.50 13.33
CA ARG A 263 -3.22 -52.88 12.90
C ARG A 263 -4.00 -53.59 14.01
N GLY A 264 -5.31 -53.75 13.86
CA GLY A 264 -6.12 -54.47 14.84
C GLY A 264 -7.62 -54.20 14.75
N ARG A 265 -8.43 -54.79 15.59
CA ARG A 265 -9.90 -54.73 15.69
C ARG A 265 -10.48 -53.30 15.80
N ALA A 266 -9.66 -52.31 16.09
CA ALA A 266 -9.96 -50.87 15.98
C ALA A 266 -10.12 -50.39 14.53
N LYS A 267 -9.90 -51.26 13.53
CA LYS A 267 -9.97 -50.95 12.12
C LYS A 267 -11.37 -50.52 11.66
N ASP A 268 -12.40 -51.19 12.13
CA ASP A 268 -13.78 -50.94 11.68
C ASP A 268 -14.33 -49.64 12.26
N SER A 269 -13.99 -49.33 13.52
CA SER A 269 -14.35 -48.08 14.19
C SER A 269 -13.54 -46.90 13.64
N ALA A 270 -12.25 -47.12 13.36
CA ALA A 270 -11.37 -46.14 12.75
C ALA A 270 -11.76 -45.90 11.28
N GLN A 271 -12.23 -46.93 10.54
CA GLN A 271 -12.64 -46.84 9.15
C GLN A 271 -13.99 -46.16 9.01
N ALA A 272 -14.94 -46.39 9.93
CA ALA A 272 -16.19 -45.63 9.99
C ALA A 272 -15.92 -44.16 10.37
N TYR A 273 -14.96 -43.91 11.25
CA TYR A 273 -14.49 -42.58 11.61
C TYR A 273 -13.83 -41.83 10.42
N CYS A 274 -12.90 -42.50 9.73
CA CYS A 274 -12.23 -41.95 8.55
C CYS A 274 -13.21 -41.73 7.39
N GLY A 275 -14.14 -42.63 7.12
CA GLY A 275 -15.12 -42.53 6.05
C GLY A 275 -16.12 -41.38 6.25
N GLY A 276 -16.49 -41.08 7.49
CA GLY A 276 -17.32 -39.87 7.77
C GLY A 276 -16.52 -38.56 7.73
N MET A 277 -15.21 -38.61 7.91
CA MET A 277 -14.33 -37.45 7.83
C MET A 277 -13.83 -37.16 6.39
N GLU A 278 -13.72 -38.19 5.53
CA GLU A 278 -13.12 -38.00 4.21
C GLU A 278 -13.86 -36.97 3.35
N GLY A 279 -15.20 -36.98 3.32
CA GLY A 279 -15.97 -35.99 2.57
C GLY A 279 -15.86 -34.56 3.13
N GLY A 280 -15.99 -34.44 4.45
CA GLY A 280 -15.93 -33.10 5.10
C GLY A 280 -14.51 -32.56 5.25
N MET A 281 -13.49 -33.40 5.21
CA MET A 281 -12.09 -33.02 5.37
C MET A 281 -11.55 -32.27 4.14
N ASP A 282 -11.93 -32.71 2.93
CA ASP A 282 -11.53 -32.03 1.68
C ASP A 282 -12.15 -30.65 1.58
N GLU A 283 -13.41 -30.50 1.98
CA GLU A 283 -14.12 -29.22 2.01
C GLU A 283 -13.52 -28.29 3.08
N GLY A 284 -13.25 -28.79 4.28
CA GLY A 284 -12.61 -28.04 5.34
C GLY A 284 -11.18 -27.61 5.00
N CYS A 285 -10.43 -28.46 4.29
CA CYS A 285 -9.10 -28.17 3.80
C CYS A 285 -9.13 -27.07 2.73
N ALA A 286 -10.06 -27.16 1.77
CA ALA A 286 -10.23 -26.16 0.73
C ALA A 286 -10.58 -24.77 1.33
N LEU A 287 -11.50 -24.75 2.29
CA LEU A 287 -11.88 -23.54 3.02
C LEU A 287 -10.69 -22.94 3.77
N PHE A 288 -9.93 -23.77 4.49
CA PHE A 288 -8.75 -23.34 5.24
C PHE A 288 -7.72 -22.66 4.32
N PHE A 289 -7.31 -23.33 3.23
CA PHE A 289 -6.32 -22.77 2.32
C PHE A 289 -6.84 -21.54 1.57
N GLY A 290 -8.14 -21.51 1.21
CA GLY A 290 -8.76 -20.34 0.61
C GLY A 290 -8.69 -19.11 1.53
N LEU A 291 -8.95 -19.29 2.82
CA LEU A 291 -8.84 -18.22 3.82
C LEU A 291 -7.40 -17.76 4.05
N ILE A 292 -6.42 -18.69 4.06
CA ILE A 292 -5.00 -18.33 4.14
C ILE A 292 -4.58 -17.51 2.92
N ALA A 293 -4.99 -17.92 1.72
CA ALA A 293 -4.71 -17.17 0.49
C ALA A 293 -5.29 -15.74 0.55
N PHE A 294 -6.50 -15.57 1.10
CA PHE A 294 -7.11 -14.26 1.30
C PHE A 294 -6.33 -13.41 2.30
N GLN A 295 -5.86 -14.00 3.41
CA GLN A 295 -5.03 -13.32 4.41
C GLN A 295 -3.70 -12.86 3.80
N ILE A 296 -3.05 -13.68 2.98
CA ILE A 296 -1.82 -13.31 2.26
C ILE A 296 -2.09 -12.18 1.27
N ALA A 297 -3.19 -12.25 0.50
CA ALA A 297 -3.59 -11.19 -0.42
C ALA A 297 -3.85 -9.86 0.31
N GLY A 298 -4.29 -9.91 1.56
CA GLY A 298 -4.47 -8.74 2.43
C GLY A 298 -3.19 -7.95 2.74
N ILE A 299 -2.00 -8.53 2.50
CA ILE A 299 -0.72 -7.81 2.63
C ILE A 299 -0.68 -6.65 1.63
N VAL A 300 -1.11 -6.91 0.41
CA VAL A 300 -1.04 -5.96 -0.72
C VAL A 300 -2.40 -5.40 -1.15
N ASN A 301 -3.47 -5.73 -0.45
CA ASN A 301 -4.82 -5.25 -0.75
C ASN A 301 -5.57 -4.90 0.53
N ASN A 302 -6.48 -3.94 0.44
CA ASN A 302 -7.42 -3.65 1.52
C ASN A 302 -8.57 -4.65 1.54
N SER A 303 -9.15 -4.84 2.72
CA SER A 303 -10.45 -5.48 2.86
C SER A 303 -11.53 -4.50 2.39
N VAL A 304 -12.32 -4.91 1.41
CA VAL A 304 -13.41 -4.09 0.85
C VAL A 304 -14.78 -4.56 1.37
N VAL A 305 -15.74 -3.65 1.42
CA VAL A 305 -17.08 -3.89 1.99
C VAL A 305 -17.79 -5.06 1.33
N THR A 306 -17.56 -5.32 0.06
CA THR A 306 -18.17 -6.41 -0.69
C THR A 306 -17.65 -7.80 -0.30
N THR A 307 -16.37 -7.92 0.06
CA THR A 307 -15.73 -9.21 0.36
C THR A 307 -15.56 -9.46 1.85
N ALA A 308 -15.47 -8.41 2.67
CA ALA A 308 -15.26 -8.53 4.11
C ALA A 308 -16.31 -9.38 4.83
N PRO A 309 -17.63 -9.20 4.62
CA PRO A 309 -18.64 -10.01 5.30
C PRO A 309 -18.53 -11.49 4.94
N VAL A 310 -18.28 -11.80 3.66
CA VAL A 310 -18.12 -13.19 3.19
C VAL A 310 -16.88 -13.82 3.83
N PHE A 311 -15.76 -13.10 3.86
CA PHE A 311 -14.55 -13.57 4.54
C PHE A 311 -14.82 -13.89 6.01
N TRP A 312 -15.46 -13.00 6.77
CA TRP A 312 -15.69 -13.20 8.20
C TRP A 312 -16.65 -14.35 8.51
N ILE A 313 -17.68 -14.54 7.68
CA ILE A 313 -18.59 -15.69 7.79
C ILE A 313 -17.82 -16.99 7.56
N LEU A 314 -17.07 -17.08 6.46
CA LEU A 314 -16.29 -18.26 6.11
C LEU A 314 -15.18 -18.53 7.14
N PHE A 315 -14.54 -17.47 7.66
CA PHE A 315 -13.54 -17.57 8.72
C PHE A 315 -14.14 -18.13 10.00
N GLY A 316 -15.32 -17.65 10.41
CA GLY A 316 -16.06 -18.19 11.56
C GLY A 316 -16.44 -19.65 11.37
N CYS A 317 -16.94 -20.03 10.20
CA CYS A 317 -17.25 -21.41 9.84
C CYS A 317 -16.00 -22.32 9.92
N SER A 318 -14.87 -21.85 9.36
CA SER A 318 -13.59 -22.58 9.42
C SER A 318 -13.11 -22.76 10.86
N MET A 319 -13.17 -21.70 11.66
CA MET A 319 -12.77 -21.78 13.09
C MET A 319 -13.66 -22.74 13.89
N GLY A 320 -14.98 -22.73 13.63
CA GLY A 320 -15.93 -23.66 14.24
C GLY A 320 -15.67 -25.11 13.82
N TYR A 321 -15.41 -25.35 12.54
CA TYR A 321 -15.03 -26.66 12.03
C TYR A 321 -13.75 -27.19 12.68
N LEU A 322 -12.68 -26.40 12.71
CA LEU A 322 -11.40 -26.76 13.32
C LEU A 322 -11.53 -27.04 14.84
N ALA A 323 -12.41 -26.33 15.54
CA ALA A 323 -12.70 -26.56 16.96
C ALA A 323 -13.48 -27.86 17.17
N GLY A 324 -14.48 -28.13 16.35
CA GLY A 324 -15.29 -29.35 16.38
C GLY A 324 -14.46 -30.61 16.16
N GLN A 325 -13.59 -30.62 15.19
CA GLN A 325 -12.69 -31.75 14.89
C GLN A 325 -11.74 -32.07 16.05
N ARG A 326 -11.21 -31.09 16.73
CA ARG A 326 -10.38 -31.29 17.94
C ARG A 326 -11.15 -31.90 19.09
N SER A 327 -12.35 -31.42 19.37
CA SER A 327 -13.21 -31.95 20.43
C SER A 327 -13.57 -33.43 20.18
N PHE A 328 -13.85 -33.75 18.91
CA PHE A 328 -14.16 -35.10 18.51
C PHE A 328 -12.95 -36.04 18.63
N ALA A 329 -11.77 -35.61 18.19
CA ALA A 329 -10.54 -36.37 18.30
C ALA A 329 -10.17 -36.65 19.79
N ALA A 330 -10.33 -35.66 20.65
CA ALA A 330 -10.07 -35.84 22.10
C ALA A 330 -11.01 -36.87 22.75
N LYS A 331 -12.32 -36.80 22.48
CA LYS A 331 -13.31 -37.77 22.97
C LYS A 331 -13.07 -39.17 22.43
N PHE A 332 -12.62 -39.31 21.18
CA PHE A 332 -12.28 -40.60 20.60
C PHE A 332 -11.07 -41.23 21.30
N VAL A 333 -10.00 -40.47 21.55
CA VAL A 333 -8.82 -40.97 22.30
C VAL A 333 -9.21 -41.42 23.72
N GLU A 334 -10.04 -40.64 24.39
CA GLU A 334 -10.54 -40.99 25.74
C GLU A 334 -11.39 -42.27 25.73
N SER A 335 -12.28 -42.45 24.74
CA SER A 335 -13.09 -43.64 24.58
C SER A 335 -12.24 -44.92 24.35
N VAL A 336 -11.20 -44.78 23.51
CA VAL A 336 -10.27 -45.90 23.22
C VAL A 336 -9.42 -46.25 24.45
N SER A 337 -9.00 -45.25 25.24
CA SER A 337 -8.26 -45.44 26.48
C SER A 337 -9.10 -46.19 27.52
N ASN A 338 -10.36 -45.78 27.73
CA ASN A 338 -11.28 -46.40 28.67
C ASN A 338 -11.64 -47.85 28.28
N ASP A 339 -11.80 -48.13 26.96
CA ASP A 339 -12.08 -49.48 26.43
C ASP A 339 -10.87 -50.42 26.59
N SER A 340 -9.66 -49.88 26.59
CA SER A 340 -8.43 -50.62 26.83
C SER A 340 -8.22 -50.96 28.32
N GLU A 341 -8.63 -50.08 29.23
CA GLU A 341 -8.58 -50.35 30.68
C GLU A 341 -9.64 -51.38 31.12
N GLN A 342 -10.86 -51.31 30.54
CA GLN A 342 -11.91 -52.30 30.84
C GLN A 342 -11.59 -53.73 30.36
N LYS A 343 -10.69 -53.90 29.41
CA LYS A 343 -10.28 -55.22 28.89
C LYS A 343 -9.07 -55.80 29.59
N MET A 344 -8.46 -55.07 30.51
CA MET A 344 -7.36 -55.57 31.38
C MET A 344 -7.83 -56.12 32.73
N PHE A 345 -9.11 -55.98 33.06
CA PHE A 345 -9.77 -56.58 34.19
C PHE A 345 -10.74 -57.68 33.71
#